data_2be58919f113b47b8fec55e5eb05a670
#
_entry.id   2be58919f113b47b8fec55e5eb05a670
#
_cell.length_a   1.000
_cell.length_b   1.000
_cell.length_c   1.000
_cell.angle_alpha   90.00
_cell.angle_beta   90.00
_cell.angle_gamma   90.00
#
_symmetry.space_group_name_H-M   'P 1'
#
loop_
_entity.id
_entity.type
_entity.pdbx_description
1 polymer ?
#
loop_
_entity_poly.entity_id
_entity_poly.type
_entity_poly.pdbx_seq_one_letter_code
_entity_poly.pdbx_strand_id
1 'polypeptide(L)'
;MGAKYKIGFFLMKQNDKRLVGYITSSLPNNNFTIDLAYSMKESGVDTLELGIPFSDPVADGPVIEKANLIALNNGFKLKDLFEVSSKIGKDIDTLWMGYLNPFFHFGMENFLQKAEEFGIKGTIIPDLPYEMAQNFEDLFKKYNKTNISFVAPTDSEERIKQIVTDSQKFIYMVAYAGITGSGQKEDLSKIIENVRKYSNTPLYIGFGVDENTCKEKIIGVDGVIVGSAFVKHIIDDSLSNDEKIKKISAIAKEIKEKINE
;
A
#
# COMPACT_ATOMS: atom_id res chain seq x y z
N MET A 1 40.10 -13.72 -24.06
CA MET A 1 38.86 -14.50 -23.82
C MET A 1 37.94 -13.65 -22.95
N GLY A 2 36.98 -13.00 -23.55
CA GLY A 2 36.10 -12.05 -22.85
C GLY A 2 34.82 -12.75 -22.39
N ALA A 3 34.58 -12.72 -21.11
CA ALA A 3 33.33 -13.20 -20.51
C ALA A 3 32.21 -12.20 -20.82
N LYS A 4 31.27 -12.57 -21.66
CA LYS A 4 30.03 -11.83 -21.92
C LYS A 4 29.10 -12.00 -20.74
N TYR A 5 29.00 -11.01 -19.89
CA TYR A 5 27.90 -10.92 -18.96
C TYR A 5 26.61 -10.62 -19.74
N LYS A 6 25.75 -11.60 -19.86
CA LYS A 6 24.36 -11.44 -20.31
C LYS A 6 23.61 -10.75 -19.15
N ILE A 7 23.44 -9.44 -19.25
CA ILE A 7 22.44 -8.71 -18.45
C ILE A 7 21.08 -9.14 -19.02
N GLY A 8 20.40 -10.02 -18.27
CA GLY A 8 19.02 -10.37 -18.57
C GLY A 8 18.14 -9.16 -18.28
N PHE A 9 17.88 -8.36 -19.31
CA PHE A 9 16.74 -7.45 -19.29
C PHE A 9 15.48 -8.32 -19.24
N PHE A 10 14.87 -8.43 -18.06
CA PHE A 10 13.51 -8.89 -17.93
C PHE A 10 12.65 -7.84 -18.64
N LEU A 11 12.25 -8.14 -19.87
CA LEU A 11 11.19 -7.39 -20.58
C LEU A 11 9.93 -7.52 -19.74
N MET A 12 9.64 -6.51 -18.92
CA MET A 12 8.34 -6.38 -18.29
C MET A 12 7.30 -6.40 -19.42
N LYS A 13 6.41 -7.37 -19.39
CA LYS A 13 5.23 -7.36 -20.26
C LYS A 13 4.49 -6.06 -19.95
N GLN A 14 4.22 -5.27 -20.98
CA GLN A 14 3.62 -3.93 -20.89
C GLN A 14 2.20 -3.90 -20.27
N ASN A 15 1.70 -5.05 -19.78
CA ASN A 15 0.36 -5.25 -19.24
C ASN A 15 0.34 -5.97 -17.87
N ASP A 16 1.45 -6.05 -17.15
CA ASP A 16 1.48 -6.78 -15.88
C ASP A 16 0.79 -5.97 -14.79
N LYS A 17 -0.37 -6.45 -14.31
CA LYS A 17 -1.13 -5.81 -13.23
C LYS A 17 -0.37 -5.90 -11.91
N ARG A 18 -0.44 -4.85 -11.11
CA ARG A 18 0.32 -4.73 -9.88
C ARG A 18 -0.48 -5.15 -8.66
N LEU A 19 0.20 -5.81 -7.73
CA LEU A 19 -0.32 -6.18 -6.43
C LEU A 19 0.43 -5.38 -5.35
N VAL A 20 -0.32 -4.55 -4.62
CA VAL A 20 0.16 -3.87 -3.42
C VAL A 20 -0.37 -4.61 -2.21
N GLY A 21 0.49 -4.96 -1.26
CA GLY A 21 0.11 -5.67 -0.05
C GLY A 21 0.33 -4.83 1.19
N TYR A 22 -0.70 -4.66 2.02
CA TYR A 22 -0.60 -3.99 3.32
C TYR A 22 -0.36 -4.98 4.43
N ILE A 23 0.58 -4.67 5.32
CA ILE A 23 0.78 -5.35 6.61
C ILE A 23 1.02 -4.33 7.73
N THR A 24 0.56 -4.65 8.94
CA THR A 24 0.83 -3.82 10.13
C THR A 24 2.25 -4.08 10.62
N SER A 25 3.05 -3.02 10.77
CA SER A 25 4.45 -3.13 11.23
C SER A 25 4.53 -3.72 12.63
N SER A 26 5.55 -4.57 12.82
CA SER A 26 5.90 -5.15 14.13
C SER A 26 4.79 -6.00 14.78
N LEU A 27 3.88 -6.55 13.98
CA LEU A 27 2.81 -7.41 14.44
C LEU A 27 2.99 -8.85 13.92
N PRO A 28 3.13 -9.85 14.78
CA PRO A 28 3.24 -9.77 16.26
C PRO A 28 4.59 -9.26 16.76
N ASN A 29 5.62 -9.20 15.93
CA ASN A 29 6.95 -8.68 16.24
C ASN A 29 7.75 -8.34 14.96
N ASN A 30 8.93 -7.71 15.12
CA ASN A 30 9.76 -7.25 13.99
C ASN A 30 10.21 -8.40 13.07
N ASN A 31 10.69 -9.52 13.64
CA ASN A 31 11.19 -10.64 12.85
C ASN A 31 10.10 -11.23 11.97
N PHE A 32 8.91 -11.47 12.53
CA PHE A 32 7.76 -11.95 11.76
C PHE A 32 7.42 -10.99 10.61
N THR A 33 7.41 -9.67 10.87
CA THR A 33 7.08 -8.69 9.83
C THR A 33 8.11 -8.72 8.69
N ILE A 34 9.40 -8.88 9.02
CA ILE A 34 10.49 -8.99 8.05
C ILE A 34 10.32 -10.26 7.22
N ASP A 35 10.14 -11.43 7.85
CA ASP A 35 9.99 -12.71 7.18
C ASP A 35 8.75 -12.73 6.28
N LEU A 36 7.63 -12.18 6.77
CA LEU A 36 6.41 -12.04 6.00
C LEU A 36 6.60 -11.15 4.77
N ALA A 37 7.28 -9.99 4.92
CA ALA A 37 7.53 -9.07 3.83
C ALA A 37 8.31 -9.73 2.68
N TYR A 38 9.38 -10.48 2.99
CA TYR A 38 10.13 -11.23 1.99
C TYR A 38 9.28 -12.33 1.34
N SER A 39 8.53 -13.09 2.13
CA SER A 39 7.66 -14.15 1.61
C SER A 39 6.55 -13.60 0.69
N MET A 40 5.98 -12.44 1.02
CA MET A 40 5.00 -11.75 0.16
C MET A 40 5.64 -11.27 -1.15
N LYS A 41 6.85 -10.69 -1.11
CA LYS A 41 7.60 -10.31 -2.31
C LYS A 41 7.82 -11.53 -3.23
N GLU A 42 8.29 -12.65 -2.69
CA GLU A 42 8.49 -13.89 -3.44
C GLU A 42 7.19 -14.46 -4.01
N SER A 43 6.06 -14.16 -3.38
CA SER A 43 4.72 -14.55 -3.81
C SER A 43 4.06 -13.59 -4.80
N GLY A 44 4.79 -12.56 -5.28
CA GLY A 44 4.34 -11.67 -6.35
C GLY A 44 3.75 -10.34 -5.88
N VAL A 45 3.90 -9.97 -4.61
CA VAL A 45 3.61 -8.60 -4.15
C VAL A 45 4.66 -7.65 -4.72
N ASP A 46 4.23 -6.68 -5.52
CA ASP A 46 5.11 -5.72 -6.20
C ASP A 46 5.52 -4.55 -5.30
N THR A 47 4.61 -4.09 -4.44
CA THR A 47 4.84 -3.00 -3.49
C THR A 47 4.26 -3.36 -2.14
N LEU A 48 5.00 -3.11 -1.09
CA LEU A 48 4.56 -3.31 0.29
C LEU A 48 4.12 -1.99 0.91
N GLU A 49 2.92 -1.96 1.48
CA GLU A 49 2.47 -0.92 2.39
C GLU A 49 2.78 -1.36 3.83
N LEU A 50 3.79 -0.77 4.44
CA LEU A 50 4.15 -1.04 5.82
C LEU A 50 3.39 -0.07 6.72
N GLY A 51 2.34 -0.57 7.36
CA GLY A 51 1.42 0.20 8.21
C GLY A 51 2.05 0.61 9.54
N ILE A 52 1.94 1.88 9.87
CA ILE A 52 2.35 2.45 11.16
C ILE A 52 1.17 2.35 12.11
N PRO A 53 1.23 1.52 13.18
CA PRO A 53 0.15 1.41 14.14
C PRO A 53 -0.26 2.74 14.73
N PHE A 54 -1.57 3.02 14.72
CA PHE A 54 -2.16 4.26 15.22
C PHE A 54 -3.45 3.99 15.99
N SER A 55 -3.75 4.82 17.01
CA SER A 55 -4.90 4.62 17.90
C SER A 55 -6.24 5.01 17.29
N ASP A 56 -6.23 5.93 16.31
CA ASP A 56 -7.43 6.54 15.75
C ASP A 56 -7.46 6.45 14.21
N PRO A 57 -7.46 5.22 13.64
CA PRO A 57 -7.26 4.97 12.22
C PRO A 57 -8.57 5.15 11.42
N VAL A 58 -9.00 6.39 11.23
CA VAL A 58 -10.31 6.79 10.67
C VAL A 58 -10.62 6.28 9.26
N ALA A 59 -9.60 5.88 8.49
CA ALA A 59 -9.76 5.33 7.15
C ALA A 59 -9.67 3.79 7.11
N ASP A 60 -9.37 3.14 8.24
CA ASP A 60 -9.20 1.69 8.30
C ASP A 60 -10.51 0.96 8.59
N GLY A 61 -10.63 -0.26 8.04
CA GLY A 61 -11.70 -1.16 8.43
C GLY A 61 -11.38 -1.93 9.73
N PRO A 62 -12.38 -2.61 10.32
CA PRO A 62 -12.29 -3.20 11.66
C PRO A 62 -11.16 -4.23 11.83
N VAL A 63 -10.72 -4.89 10.76
CA VAL A 63 -9.62 -5.86 10.80
C VAL A 63 -8.28 -5.15 11.00
N ILE A 64 -8.03 -4.07 10.25
CA ILE A 64 -6.78 -3.30 10.33
C ILE A 64 -6.77 -2.48 11.63
N GLU A 65 -7.92 -1.89 12.02
CA GLU A 65 -8.09 -1.21 13.31
C GLU A 65 -7.73 -2.14 14.49
N LYS A 66 -8.24 -3.38 14.48
CA LYS A 66 -7.89 -4.39 15.49
C LYS A 66 -6.39 -4.70 15.49
N ALA A 67 -5.78 -4.83 14.33
CA ALA A 67 -4.35 -5.09 14.21
C ALA A 67 -3.50 -3.94 14.77
N ASN A 68 -3.89 -2.68 14.48
CA ASN A 68 -3.26 -1.49 15.04
C ASN A 68 -3.33 -1.50 16.58
N LEU A 69 -4.50 -1.79 17.13
CA LEU A 69 -4.71 -1.86 18.59
C LEU A 69 -3.83 -2.96 19.22
N ILE A 70 -3.76 -4.15 18.61
CA ILE A 70 -2.90 -5.24 19.10
C ILE A 70 -1.43 -4.83 19.09
N ALA A 71 -0.95 -4.23 17.98
CA ALA A 71 0.44 -3.79 17.88
C ALA A 71 0.79 -2.72 18.93
N LEU A 72 -0.10 -1.75 19.16
CA LEU A 72 0.08 -0.72 20.21
C LEU A 72 0.09 -1.33 21.61
N ASN A 73 -0.81 -2.27 21.90
CA ASN A 73 -0.86 -2.97 23.18
C ASN A 73 0.39 -3.86 23.41
N ASN A 74 0.99 -4.39 22.34
CA ASN A 74 2.26 -5.11 22.39
C ASN A 74 3.46 -4.17 22.57
N GLY A 75 3.22 -2.85 22.69
CA GLY A 75 4.24 -1.87 22.99
C GLY A 75 5.00 -1.33 21.77
N PHE A 76 4.40 -1.40 20.57
CA PHE A 76 4.99 -0.80 19.36
C PHE A 76 5.53 0.62 19.61
N LYS A 77 6.70 0.88 19.08
CA LYS A 77 7.34 2.19 19.05
C LYS A 77 7.82 2.48 17.63
N LEU A 78 7.95 3.75 17.28
CA LEU A 78 8.42 4.17 15.96
C LEU A 78 9.82 3.59 15.60
N LYS A 79 10.67 3.32 16.60
CA LYS A 79 11.95 2.63 16.39
C LYS A 79 11.80 1.23 15.80
N ASP A 80 10.68 0.55 16.09
CA ASP A 80 10.40 -0.80 15.59
C ASP A 80 10.06 -0.75 14.09
N LEU A 81 9.30 0.28 13.65
CA LEU A 81 9.12 0.58 12.23
C LEU A 81 10.47 0.77 11.52
N PHE A 82 11.36 1.57 12.11
CA PHE A 82 12.67 1.86 11.53
C PHE A 82 13.57 0.63 11.48
N GLU A 83 13.52 -0.23 12.48
CA GLU A 83 14.25 -1.50 12.50
C GLU A 83 13.77 -2.41 11.36
N VAL A 84 12.46 -2.64 11.22
CA VAL A 84 11.90 -3.41 10.11
C VAL A 84 12.29 -2.78 8.77
N SER A 85 12.08 -1.47 8.62
CA SER A 85 12.37 -0.74 7.38
C SER A 85 13.84 -0.83 6.97
N SER A 86 14.78 -0.80 7.92
CA SER A 86 16.21 -0.94 7.66
C SER A 86 16.60 -2.29 7.06
N LYS A 87 15.79 -3.32 7.29
CA LYS A 87 16.01 -4.68 6.79
C LYS A 87 15.40 -4.92 5.41
N ILE A 88 14.22 -4.34 5.15
CA ILE A 88 13.45 -4.65 3.93
C ILE A 88 13.50 -3.55 2.87
N GLY A 89 13.65 -2.28 3.24
CA GLY A 89 13.33 -1.16 2.35
C GLY A 89 14.28 -0.98 1.15
N LYS A 90 15.48 -1.57 1.18
CA LYS A 90 16.39 -1.56 0.02
C LYS A 90 16.09 -2.69 -0.97
N ASP A 91 15.49 -3.77 -0.49
CA ASP A 91 15.22 -4.97 -1.27
C ASP A 91 13.78 -5.06 -1.75
N ILE A 92 12.84 -4.46 -1.02
CA ILE A 92 11.41 -4.49 -1.30
C ILE A 92 10.95 -3.07 -1.60
N ASP A 93 10.18 -2.88 -2.69
CA ASP A 93 9.52 -1.61 -2.98
C ASP A 93 8.48 -1.34 -1.88
N THR A 94 8.83 -0.47 -0.92
CA THR A 94 8.06 -0.27 0.31
C THR A 94 7.63 1.19 0.44
N LEU A 95 6.37 1.39 0.82
CA LEU A 95 5.80 2.67 1.25
C LEU A 95 5.42 2.59 2.72
N TRP A 96 5.60 3.67 3.47
CA TRP A 96 5.03 3.78 4.81
C TRP A 96 3.58 4.26 4.71
N MET A 97 2.67 3.47 5.25
CA MET A 97 1.26 3.83 5.37
C MET A 97 0.96 4.23 6.81
N GLY A 98 0.41 5.41 7.03
CA GLY A 98 0.06 5.88 8.36
C GLY A 98 -0.68 7.20 8.32
N TYR A 99 -1.14 7.64 9.49
CA TYR A 99 -1.91 8.87 9.64
C TYR A 99 -0.99 10.07 9.86
N LEU A 100 -1.49 11.26 9.58
CA LEU A 100 -0.70 12.49 9.61
C LEU A 100 -0.06 12.76 10.98
N ASN A 101 -0.77 12.45 12.08
CA ASN A 101 -0.29 12.78 13.42
C ASN A 101 1.07 12.15 13.79
N PRO A 102 1.34 10.85 13.59
CA PRO A 102 2.68 10.27 13.77
C PRO A 102 3.76 10.97 12.94
N PHE A 103 3.50 11.27 11.67
CA PHE A 103 4.44 11.99 10.81
C PHE A 103 4.70 13.41 11.29
N PHE A 104 3.66 14.09 11.72
CA PHE A 104 3.77 15.46 12.22
C PHE A 104 4.52 15.53 13.55
N HIS A 105 4.22 14.63 14.48
CA HIS A 105 4.85 14.58 15.80
C HIS A 105 6.36 14.28 15.73
N PHE A 106 6.79 13.36 14.89
CA PHE A 106 8.21 13.04 14.66
C PHE A 106 8.91 14.10 13.80
N GLY A 107 8.14 14.86 13.04
CA GLY A 107 8.58 15.82 12.03
C GLY A 107 8.66 15.18 10.63
N MET A 108 7.89 15.75 9.68
CA MET A 108 7.83 15.23 8.30
C MET A 108 9.22 15.10 7.66
N GLU A 109 10.08 16.11 7.84
CA GLU A 109 11.43 16.07 7.29
C GLU A 109 12.28 14.94 7.89
N ASN A 110 12.18 14.71 9.19
CA ASN A 110 12.88 13.60 9.87
C ASN A 110 12.41 12.24 9.33
N PHE A 111 11.10 12.08 9.07
CA PHE A 111 10.56 10.88 8.45
C PHE A 111 11.13 10.67 7.04
N LEU A 112 11.16 11.71 6.22
CA LEU A 112 11.67 11.60 4.84
C LEU A 112 13.18 11.32 4.81
N GLN A 113 13.94 11.87 5.75
CA GLN A 113 15.35 11.54 5.94
C GLN A 113 15.54 10.05 6.30
N LYS A 114 14.72 9.52 7.21
CA LYS A 114 14.72 8.09 7.54
C LYS A 114 14.24 7.22 6.37
N ALA A 115 13.27 7.69 5.60
CA ALA A 115 12.84 7.00 4.38
C ALA A 115 13.98 6.88 3.36
N GLU A 116 14.79 7.92 3.19
CA GLU A 116 15.96 7.90 2.32
C GLU A 116 17.02 6.91 2.84
N GLU A 117 17.34 6.98 4.13
CA GLU A 117 18.32 6.10 4.79
C GLU A 117 17.98 4.61 4.59
N PHE A 118 16.71 4.25 4.76
CA PHE A 118 16.25 2.86 4.70
C PHE A 118 15.82 2.41 3.30
N GLY A 119 15.75 3.31 2.32
CA GLY A 119 15.35 2.98 0.95
C GLY A 119 13.83 2.92 0.73
N ILE A 120 13.03 3.44 1.67
CA ILE A 120 11.58 3.57 1.55
C ILE A 120 11.24 4.56 0.43
N LYS A 121 10.23 4.25 -0.38
CA LYS A 121 9.94 5.00 -1.63
C LYS A 121 9.04 6.21 -1.42
N GLY A 122 8.30 6.26 -0.32
CA GLY A 122 7.39 7.35 -0.02
C GLY A 122 6.38 6.98 1.06
N THR A 123 5.27 7.70 1.07
CA THR A 123 4.23 7.59 2.10
C THR A 123 2.83 7.48 1.50
N ILE A 124 1.93 6.89 2.27
CA ILE A 124 0.49 6.84 2.06
C ILE A 124 -0.13 7.42 3.32
N ILE A 125 -0.74 8.61 3.23
CA ILE A 125 -1.28 9.34 4.39
C ILE A 125 -2.75 9.67 4.09
N PRO A 126 -3.71 8.79 4.50
CA PRO A 126 -5.11 8.90 4.11
C PRO A 126 -5.82 10.16 4.64
N ASP A 127 -5.37 10.70 5.76
CA ASP A 127 -5.91 11.90 6.40
C ASP A 127 -5.11 13.19 6.08
N LEU A 128 -4.27 13.15 5.03
CA LEU A 128 -3.58 14.32 4.49
C LEU A 128 -4.30 14.81 3.21
N PRO A 129 -5.17 15.83 3.29
CA PRO A 129 -5.86 16.38 2.13
C PRO A 129 -4.87 16.96 1.11
N TYR A 130 -5.25 16.95 -0.17
CA TYR A 130 -4.42 17.44 -1.28
C TYR A 130 -3.84 18.83 -1.00
N GLU A 131 -4.65 19.77 -0.51
CA GLU A 131 -4.23 21.13 -0.24
C GLU A 131 -3.17 21.23 0.86
N MET A 132 -3.26 20.36 1.87
CA MET A 132 -2.24 20.31 2.92
C MET A 132 -0.98 19.59 2.44
N ALA A 133 -1.12 18.59 1.57
CA ALA A 133 0.01 17.87 1.00
C ALA A 133 0.93 18.78 0.20
N GLN A 134 0.38 19.81 -0.47
CA GLN A 134 1.14 20.82 -1.21
C GLN A 134 2.18 21.54 -0.32
N ASN A 135 1.93 21.73 0.97
CA ASN A 135 2.88 22.34 1.90
C ASN A 135 4.13 21.49 2.14
N PHE A 136 4.08 20.21 1.80
CA PHE A 136 5.21 19.27 1.95
C PHE A 136 5.85 18.91 0.62
N GLU A 137 5.35 19.41 -0.51
CA GLU A 137 5.80 19.01 -1.86
C GLU A 137 7.31 19.21 -2.04
N ASP A 138 7.86 20.37 -1.62
CA ASP A 138 9.29 20.65 -1.71
C ASP A 138 10.13 19.69 -0.85
N LEU A 139 9.62 19.26 0.30
CA LEU A 139 10.27 18.27 1.14
C LEU A 139 10.28 16.89 0.46
N PHE A 140 9.17 16.45 -0.10
CA PHE A 140 9.10 15.20 -0.85
C PHE A 140 10.05 15.22 -2.05
N LYS A 141 10.10 16.32 -2.80
CA LYS A 141 11.05 16.50 -3.91
C LYS A 141 12.51 16.47 -3.45
N LYS A 142 12.83 17.18 -2.34
CA LYS A 142 14.17 17.23 -1.75
C LYS A 142 14.74 15.85 -1.46
N TYR A 143 13.91 14.96 -0.92
CA TYR A 143 14.30 13.59 -0.56
C TYR A 143 14.00 12.55 -1.65
N ASN A 144 13.55 12.97 -2.84
CA ASN A 144 13.14 12.09 -3.94
C ASN A 144 12.16 11.00 -3.44
N LYS A 145 11.13 11.43 -2.72
CA LYS A 145 10.05 10.58 -2.19
C LYS A 145 8.71 11.03 -2.75
N THR A 146 7.73 10.14 -2.69
CA THR A 146 6.37 10.46 -3.12
C THR A 146 5.40 10.33 -1.96
N ASN A 147 4.37 11.17 -1.95
CA ASN A 147 3.14 10.92 -1.20
C ASN A 147 2.07 10.45 -2.18
N ILE A 148 1.46 9.31 -1.91
CA ILE A 148 0.45 8.74 -2.81
C ILE A 148 -0.82 9.57 -2.77
N SER A 149 -1.30 9.93 -3.95
CA SER A 149 -2.54 10.70 -4.11
C SER A 149 -3.77 9.80 -4.06
N PHE A 150 -4.83 10.27 -3.41
CA PHE A 150 -6.10 9.56 -3.29
C PHE A 150 -7.17 10.19 -4.18
N VAL A 151 -7.99 9.35 -4.79
CA VAL A 151 -9.23 9.75 -5.46
C VAL A 151 -10.38 8.88 -4.99
N ALA A 152 -11.57 9.47 -4.89
CA ALA A 152 -12.78 8.79 -4.45
C ALA A 152 -13.94 9.02 -5.44
N PRO A 153 -14.93 8.11 -5.51
CA PRO A 153 -16.11 8.28 -6.38
C PRO A 153 -16.92 9.53 -6.11
N THR A 154 -16.77 10.12 -4.93
CA THR A 154 -17.43 11.37 -4.52
C THR A 154 -16.72 12.63 -5.00
N ASP A 155 -15.51 12.51 -5.56
CA ASP A 155 -14.76 13.65 -6.05
C ASP A 155 -15.35 14.20 -7.37
N SER A 156 -15.41 15.53 -7.48
CA SER A 156 -15.77 16.17 -8.75
C SER A 156 -14.66 16.00 -9.80
N GLU A 157 -14.98 16.16 -11.07
CA GLU A 157 -14.00 16.06 -12.16
C GLU A 157 -12.86 17.08 -11.97
N GLU A 158 -13.19 18.30 -11.55
CA GLU A 158 -12.21 19.35 -11.26
C GLU A 158 -11.28 18.94 -10.13
N ARG A 159 -11.83 18.30 -9.09
CA ARG A 159 -11.05 17.79 -7.95
C ARG A 159 -10.10 16.69 -8.40
N ILE A 160 -10.60 15.73 -9.15
CA ILE A 160 -9.78 14.65 -9.71
C ILE A 160 -8.64 15.23 -10.55
N LYS A 161 -8.92 16.17 -11.46
CA LYS A 161 -7.90 16.83 -12.27
C LYS A 161 -6.80 17.45 -11.43
N GLN A 162 -7.14 18.20 -10.37
CA GLN A 162 -6.16 18.80 -9.47
C GLN A 162 -5.26 17.75 -8.81
N ILE A 163 -5.87 16.68 -8.28
CA ILE A 163 -5.16 15.63 -7.53
C ILE A 163 -4.22 14.84 -8.45
N VAL A 164 -4.67 14.47 -9.67
CA VAL A 164 -3.95 13.50 -10.50
C VAL A 164 -2.90 14.10 -11.42
N THR A 165 -2.91 15.44 -11.64
CA THR A 165 -2.00 16.10 -12.58
C THR A 165 -0.53 15.87 -12.19
N ASP A 166 -0.20 15.98 -10.92
CA ASP A 166 1.17 15.85 -10.40
C ASP A 166 1.40 14.51 -9.65
N SER A 167 0.45 13.58 -9.74
CA SER A 167 0.54 12.30 -9.06
C SER A 167 1.72 11.48 -9.58
N GLN A 168 2.42 10.83 -8.66
CA GLN A 168 3.59 10.00 -8.94
C GLN A 168 3.35 8.57 -8.47
N LYS A 169 4.14 7.63 -8.98
CA LYS A 169 4.16 6.21 -8.66
C LYS A 169 2.85 5.52 -8.98
N PHE A 170 1.78 5.79 -8.27
CA PHE A 170 0.40 5.39 -8.59
C PHE A 170 -0.62 6.31 -7.89
N ILE A 171 -1.85 6.28 -8.38
CA ILE A 171 -3.00 6.95 -7.77
C ILE A 171 -3.80 5.88 -7.01
N TYR A 172 -4.13 6.13 -5.75
CA TYR A 172 -4.94 5.25 -4.92
C TYR A 172 -6.42 5.60 -5.11
N MET A 173 -7.17 4.75 -5.79
CA MET A 173 -8.62 4.88 -5.87
C MET A 173 -9.26 4.15 -4.69
N VAL A 174 -9.93 4.92 -3.84
CA VAL A 174 -10.73 4.38 -2.74
C VAL A 174 -12.06 3.90 -3.31
N ALA A 175 -12.26 2.59 -3.39
CA ALA A 175 -13.58 2.06 -3.66
C ALA A 175 -14.38 2.07 -2.35
N TYR A 176 -15.48 2.79 -2.32
CA TYR A 176 -16.40 2.65 -1.19
C TYR A 176 -16.85 1.19 -1.16
N ALA A 177 -16.47 0.47 -0.11
CA ALA A 177 -17.18 -0.74 0.25
C ALA A 177 -18.57 -0.27 0.66
N GLY A 178 -19.52 -0.31 -0.27
CA GLY A 178 -20.87 0.13 -0.03
C GLY A 178 -21.35 -0.45 1.28
N ILE A 179 -22.11 0.33 2.05
CA ILE A 179 -22.80 -0.14 3.26
C ILE A 179 -23.42 -1.48 2.88
N THR A 180 -22.95 -2.56 3.50
CA THR A 180 -23.45 -3.92 3.30
C THR A 180 -24.96 -3.90 3.40
N GLY A 181 -25.69 -4.01 2.29
CA GLY A 181 -27.15 -4.02 2.25
C GLY A 181 -27.82 -3.30 1.10
N SER A 182 -27.15 -2.43 0.33
CA SER A 182 -27.81 -1.69 -0.77
C SER A 182 -27.88 -2.44 -2.12
N GLY A 183 -27.16 -3.56 -2.28
CA GLY A 183 -27.21 -4.38 -3.51
C GLY A 183 -26.80 -3.70 -4.82
N GLN A 184 -26.42 -2.43 -4.78
CA GLN A 184 -25.95 -1.70 -5.95
C GLN A 184 -24.44 -1.86 -6.09
N LYS A 185 -23.99 -2.44 -7.21
CA LYS A 185 -22.60 -2.40 -7.63
C LYS A 185 -22.24 -0.95 -7.89
N GLU A 186 -21.19 -0.46 -7.24
CA GLU A 186 -20.66 0.88 -7.49
C GLU A 186 -20.07 0.92 -8.89
N ASP A 187 -20.59 1.80 -9.75
CA ASP A 187 -20.04 2.02 -11.07
C ASP A 187 -18.83 2.96 -10.99
N LEU A 188 -17.64 2.38 -11.03
CA LEU A 188 -16.37 3.09 -10.97
C LEU A 188 -15.91 3.61 -12.36
N SER A 189 -16.63 3.33 -13.44
CA SER A 189 -16.21 3.69 -14.81
C SER A 189 -15.98 5.18 -14.96
N LYS A 190 -16.86 6.01 -14.41
CA LYS A 190 -16.77 7.48 -14.50
C LYS A 190 -15.51 8.04 -13.81
N ILE A 191 -15.16 7.54 -12.63
CA ILE A 191 -13.94 8.02 -11.94
C ILE A 191 -12.69 7.55 -12.69
N ILE A 192 -12.69 6.31 -13.21
CA ILE A 192 -11.59 5.79 -14.01
C ILE A 192 -11.39 6.65 -15.27
N GLU A 193 -12.46 6.96 -15.99
CA GLU A 193 -12.43 7.85 -17.17
C GLU A 193 -11.88 9.23 -16.82
N ASN A 194 -12.35 9.85 -15.75
CA ASN A 194 -11.88 11.15 -15.30
C ASN A 194 -10.38 11.13 -14.94
N VAL A 195 -9.91 10.11 -14.25
CA VAL A 195 -8.48 9.96 -13.94
C VAL A 195 -7.66 9.83 -15.23
N ARG A 196 -8.07 8.94 -16.14
CA ARG A 196 -7.38 8.69 -17.42
C ARG A 196 -7.36 9.90 -18.35
N LYS A 197 -8.34 10.79 -18.26
CA LYS A 197 -8.40 12.05 -19.02
C LYS A 197 -7.28 13.02 -18.65
N TYR A 198 -6.80 12.99 -17.40
CA TYR A 198 -5.86 13.98 -16.86
C TYR A 198 -4.52 13.39 -16.43
N SER A 199 -4.37 12.07 -16.34
CA SER A 199 -3.13 11.43 -15.92
C SER A 199 -2.91 10.07 -16.57
N ASN A 200 -1.63 9.78 -16.87
CA ASN A 200 -1.13 8.47 -17.26
C ASN A 200 -0.52 7.69 -16.08
N THR A 201 -0.52 8.28 -14.88
CA THR A 201 -0.04 7.61 -13.67
C THR A 201 -0.89 6.37 -13.41
N PRO A 202 -0.27 5.21 -13.08
CA PRO A 202 -1.02 4.00 -12.79
C PRO A 202 -2.09 4.22 -11.73
N LEU A 203 -3.28 3.65 -11.96
CA LEU A 203 -4.43 3.74 -11.06
C LEU A 203 -4.62 2.40 -10.36
N TYR A 204 -4.54 2.37 -9.04
CA TYR A 204 -4.75 1.15 -8.25
C TYR A 204 -5.98 1.30 -7.37
N ILE A 205 -6.74 0.19 -7.26
CA ILE A 205 -7.94 0.16 -6.45
C ILE A 205 -7.68 -0.52 -5.11
N GLY A 206 -8.07 0.15 -4.03
CA GLY A 206 -8.09 -0.40 -2.68
C GLY A 206 -9.51 -0.54 -2.15
N PHE A 207 -9.64 -1.25 -1.02
CA PHE A 207 -10.89 -1.59 -0.33
C PHE A 207 -11.70 -2.72 -0.98
N GLY A 208 -11.97 -3.73 -0.16
CA GLY A 208 -12.80 -4.88 -0.56
C GLY A 208 -12.14 -5.78 -1.60
N VAL A 209 -10.80 -5.77 -1.69
CA VAL A 209 -10.04 -6.66 -2.58
C VAL A 209 -9.53 -7.85 -1.77
N ASP A 210 -9.87 -9.03 -2.25
CA ASP A 210 -9.42 -10.33 -1.76
C ASP A 210 -9.30 -11.34 -2.91
N GLU A 211 -9.02 -12.58 -2.60
CA GLU A 211 -8.88 -13.68 -3.56
C GLU A 211 -10.16 -13.97 -4.38
N ASN A 212 -11.34 -13.53 -3.91
CA ASN A 212 -12.61 -13.74 -4.58
C ASN A 212 -13.03 -12.56 -5.46
N THR A 213 -12.65 -11.34 -5.06
CA THR A 213 -13.10 -10.08 -5.68
C THR A 213 -12.07 -9.48 -6.65
N CYS A 214 -10.81 -9.90 -6.58
CA CYS A 214 -9.71 -9.26 -7.32
C CYS A 214 -9.90 -9.25 -8.85
N LYS A 215 -10.49 -10.31 -9.45
CA LYS A 215 -10.78 -10.36 -10.90
C LYS A 215 -11.78 -9.31 -11.35
N GLU A 216 -12.76 -9.02 -10.53
CA GLU A 216 -13.74 -7.95 -10.82
C GLU A 216 -13.13 -6.57 -10.59
N LYS A 217 -12.41 -6.41 -9.48
CA LYS A 217 -11.81 -5.14 -9.07
C LYS A 217 -10.68 -4.66 -9.98
N ILE A 218 -9.96 -5.56 -10.66
CA ILE A 218 -8.85 -5.17 -11.56
C ILE A 218 -9.32 -4.56 -12.88
N ILE A 219 -10.61 -4.63 -13.20
CA ILE A 219 -11.13 -4.17 -14.49
C ILE A 219 -10.98 -2.63 -14.60
N GLY A 220 -10.32 -2.18 -15.66
CA GLY A 220 -10.11 -0.74 -15.94
C GLY A 220 -8.96 -0.07 -15.14
N VAL A 221 -8.35 -0.75 -14.17
CA VAL A 221 -7.26 -0.23 -13.36
C VAL A 221 -5.95 -1.00 -13.59
N ASP A 222 -4.82 -0.51 -13.07
CA ASP A 222 -3.49 -1.07 -13.32
C ASP A 222 -2.98 -1.94 -12.18
N GLY A 223 -3.66 -1.93 -11.04
CA GLY A 223 -3.30 -2.71 -9.88
C GLY A 223 -4.37 -2.76 -8.82
N VAL A 224 -4.17 -3.64 -7.85
CA VAL A 224 -5.01 -3.80 -6.66
C VAL A 224 -4.21 -3.65 -5.39
N ILE A 225 -4.88 -3.14 -4.34
CA ILE A 225 -4.30 -2.95 -3.01
C ILE A 225 -5.08 -3.83 -2.04
N VAL A 226 -4.37 -4.71 -1.34
CA VAL A 226 -4.94 -5.75 -0.49
C VAL A 226 -4.43 -5.60 0.94
N GLY A 227 -5.33 -5.35 1.87
CA GLY A 227 -5.00 -5.19 3.29
C GLY A 227 -5.68 -6.23 4.17
N SER A 228 -6.97 -6.08 4.41
CA SER A 228 -7.73 -6.91 5.37
C SER A 228 -7.65 -8.41 5.08
N ALA A 229 -7.54 -8.81 3.80
CA ALA A 229 -7.39 -10.21 3.42
C ALA A 229 -6.09 -10.84 3.94
N PHE A 230 -5.02 -10.05 4.11
CA PHE A 230 -3.76 -10.50 4.72
C PHE A 230 -3.79 -10.33 6.24
N VAL A 231 -4.20 -9.16 6.71
CA VAL A 231 -4.16 -8.80 8.14
C VAL A 231 -5.04 -9.71 9.00
N LYS A 232 -6.20 -10.18 8.49
CA LYS A 232 -7.05 -11.14 9.21
C LYS A 232 -6.29 -12.40 9.65
N HIS A 233 -5.29 -12.85 8.87
CA HIS A 233 -4.46 -14.00 9.20
C HIS A 233 -3.28 -13.64 10.11
N ILE A 234 -2.78 -12.41 10.06
CA ILE A 234 -1.76 -11.94 11.01
C ILE A 234 -2.31 -11.96 12.45
N ILE A 235 -3.56 -11.53 12.63
CA ILE A 235 -4.22 -11.45 13.93
C ILE A 235 -4.96 -12.74 14.36
N ASP A 236 -4.81 -13.82 13.61
CA ASP A 236 -5.42 -15.12 13.92
C ASP A 236 -4.54 -15.87 14.92
N ASP A 237 -4.92 -15.87 16.19
CA ASP A 237 -4.16 -16.50 17.28
C ASP A 237 -4.20 -18.04 17.23
N SER A 238 -5.05 -18.64 16.40
CA SER A 238 -5.10 -20.11 16.20
C SER A 238 -3.97 -20.64 15.32
N LEU A 239 -3.25 -19.76 14.59
CA LEU A 239 -2.19 -20.12 13.67
C LEU A 239 -0.81 -19.78 14.27
N SER A 240 0.16 -20.65 14.06
CA SER A 240 1.58 -20.35 14.28
C SER A 240 2.09 -19.31 13.28
N ASN A 241 3.23 -18.68 13.57
CA ASN A 241 3.82 -17.68 12.68
C ASN A 241 4.11 -18.25 11.28
N ASP A 242 4.62 -19.46 11.19
CA ASP A 242 4.91 -20.14 9.92
C ASP A 242 3.65 -20.41 9.10
N GLU A 243 2.56 -20.84 9.77
CA GLU A 243 1.27 -21.03 9.12
C GLU A 243 0.66 -19.73 8.61
N LYS A 244 0.79 -18.64 9.38
CA LYS A 244 0.38 -17.29 8.96
C LYS A 244 1.11 -16.86 7.69
N ILE A 245 2.45 -16.92 7.69
CA ILE A 245 3.27 -16.58 6.53
C ILE A 245 2.88 -17.43 5.31
N LYS A 246 2.81 -18.75 5.46
CA LYS A 246 2.45 -19.66 4.38
C LYS A 246 1.07 -19.34 3.78
N LYS A 247 0.09 -19.07 4.64
CA LYS A 247 -1.28 -18.77 4.21
C LYS A 247 -1.38 -17.42 3.49
N ILE A 248 -0.76 -16.38 4.02
CA ILE A 248 -0.74 -15.05 3.41
C ILE A 248 -0.03 -15.08 2.06
N SER A 249 1.11 -15.78 1.98
CA SER A 249 1.86 -15.94 0.74
C SER A 249 1.06 -16.69 -0.33
N ALA A 250 0.33 -17.73 0.05
CA ALA A 250 -0.54 -18.46 -0.88
C ALA A 250 -1.66 -17.54 -1.44
N ILE A 251 -2.30 -16.74 -0.58
CA ILE A 251 -3.32 -15.77 -0.99
C ILE A 251 -2.70 -14.69 -1.91
N ALA A 252 -1.53 -14.15 -1.57
CA ALA A 252 -0.84 -13.16 -2.40
C ALA A 252 -0.54 -13.70 -3.80
N LYS A 253 -0.01 -14.93 -3.89
CA LYS A 253 0.26 -15.60 -5.16
C LYS A 253 -1.01 -15.82 -5.98
N GLU A 254 -2.08 -16.32 -5.35
CA GLU A 254 -3.37 -16.52 -5.99
C GLU A 254 -3.95 -15.22 -6.57
N ILE A 255 -3.91 -14.12 -5.79
CA ILE A 255 -4.37 -12.81 -6.26
C ILE A 255 -3.52 -12.34 -7.43
N LYS A 256 -2.16 -12.44 -7.32
CA LYS A 256 -1.26 -12.00 -8.39
C LYS A 256 -1.48 -12.75 -9.69
N GLU A 257 -1.73 -14.05 -9.63
CA GLU A 257 -2.08 -14.87 -10.79
C GLU A 257 -3.42 -14.41 -11.39
N LYS A 258 -4.47 -14.30 -10.56
CA LYS A 258 -5.82 -13.96 -10.99
C LYS A 258 -5.95 -12.57 -11.64
N ILE A 259 -5.19 -11.57 -11.18
CA ILE A 259 -5.25 -10.22 -11.77
C ILE A 259 -4.48 -10.11 -13.09
N ASN A 260 -3.70 -11.15 -13.45
CA ASN A 260 -2.91 -11.21 -14.68
C ASN A 260 -3.42 -12.28 -15.68
N GLU A 261 -4.53 -12.95 -15.36
CA GLU A 261 -5.26 -13.79 -16.31
C GLU A 261 -6.12 -12.94 -17.26
#